data_c9afa5b77651d5bb6b4929af13a18017
#
_entry.id   c9afa5b77651d5bb6b4929af13a18017
#
_cell.length_a   1.000
_cell.length_b   1.000
_cell.length_c   1.000
_cell.angle_alpha   90.00
_cell.angle_beta   90.00
_cell.angle_gamma   90.00
#
_symmetry.space_group_name_H-M   'P 1'
#
loop_
_entity.id
_entity.type
_entity.pdbx_description
1 polymer ?
#
loop_
_entity_poly.entity_id
_entity_poly.type
_entity_poly.pdbx_seq_one_letter_code
_entity_poly.pdbx_strand_id
1 'polypeptide(L)'
;MKTNTLVAIATFALFTACASAPKRVAELDDAHVKVNALSNDPLAQQAASRELAAARSNLEQADAALKKGEPQTDVAHFAYLATRNAEIGEA
;
A
#
# COMPACT_ATOMS: atom_id res chain seq x y z
N MET A 1 -14.68 -45.14 9.19
CA MET A 1 -15.82 -44.21 9.10
C MET A 1 -15.64 -42.96 9.89
N LYS A 2 -15.23 -43.04 11.12
CA LYS A 2 -14.99 -41.84 11.94
C LYS A 2 -13.79 -41.03 11.46
N THR A 3 -12.83 -41.65 10.82
CA THR A 3 -11.63 -41.00 10.30
C THR A 3 -11.92 -40.04 9.16
N ASN A 4 -12.94 -40.32 8.33
CA ASN A 4 -13.27 -39.46 7.20
C ASN A 4 -13.80 -38.10 7.63
N THR A 5 -14.55 -38.07 8.75
CA THR A 5 -15.08 -36.83 9.28
C THR A 5 -13.98 -35.92 9.78
N LEU A 6 -12.93 -36.48 10.40
CA LEU A 6 -11.80 -35.71 10.92
C LEU A 6 -11.00 -35.08 9.79
N VAL A 7 -10.82 -35.77 8.67
CA VAL A 7 -10.09 -35.23 7.51
C VAL A 7 -10.81 -34.03 6.90
N ALA A 8 -12.14 -34.10 6.82
CA ALA A 8 -12.93 -32.99 6.27
C ALA A 8 -12.79 -31.72 7.10
N ILE A 9 -12.76 -31.84 8.43
CA ILE A 9 -12.62 -30.70 9.34
C ILE A 9 -11.24 -30.05 9.17
N ALA A 10 -10.19 -30.83 9.05
CA ALA A 10 -8.82 -30.35 8.86
C ALA A 10 -8.69 -29.52 7.59
N THR A 11 -9.28 -29.97 6.50
CA THR A 11 -9.26 -29.28 5.21
C THR A 11 -9.93 -27.92 5.31
N PHE A 12 -11.06 -27.83 6.00
CA PHE A 12 -11.79 -26.58 6.18
C PHE A 12 -10.97 -25.56 6.98
N ALA A 13 -10.27 -26.00 8.02
CA ALA A 13 -9.45 -25.11 8.85
C ALA A 13 -8.32 -24.47 8.03
N LEU A 14 -7.67 -25.21 7.14
CA LEU A 14 -6.62 -24.69 6.28
C LEU A 14 -7.13 -23.59 5.35
N PHE A 15 -8.32 -23.78 4.79
CA PHE A 15 -8.92 -22.80 3.90
C PHE A 15 -9.19 -21.48 4.62
N THR A 16 -9.69 -21.52 5.85
CA THR A 16 -9.95 -20.35 6.67
C THR A 16 -8.67 -19.56 6.96
N ALA A 17 -7.56 -20.25 7.24
CA ALA A 17 -6.28 -19.60 7.52
C ALA A 17 -5.79 -18.80 6.31
N CYS A 18 -5.96 -19.30 5.09
CA CYS A 18 -5.57 -18.57 3.88
C CYS A 18 -6.41 -17.31 3.67
N ALA A 19 -7.70 -17.36 3.99
CA ALA A 19 -8.61 -16.22 3.81
C ALA A 19 -8.31 -15.05 4.75
N SER A 20 -7.62 -15.29 5.88
CA SER A 20 -7.31 -14.24 6.86
C SER A 20 -5.94 -13.60 6.67
N ALA A 21 -5.19 -13.98 5.62
CA ALA A 21 -3.88 -13.38 5.36
C ALA A 21 -4.01 -11.88 5.07
N PRO A 22 -3.12 -11.02 5.65
CA PRO A 22 -3.18 -9.60 5.40
C PRO A 22 -2.87 -9.25 3.95
N LYS A 23 -3.55 -8.24 3.43
CA LYS A 23 -3.32 -7.75 2.07
C LYS A 23 -2.11 -6.83 2.05
N ARG A 24 -1.36 -6.91 0.96
CA ARG A 24 -0.17 -6.10 0.76
C ARG A 24 -0.18 -5.53 -0.65
N VAL A 25 0.10 -4.23 -0.77
CA VAL A 25 0.12 -3.54 -2.05
C VAL A 25 1.54 -3.05 -2.30
N ALA A 26 2.22 -3.65 -3.27
CA ALA A 26 3.63 -3.34 -3.57
C ALA A 26 3.81 -1.88 -3.98
N GLU A 27 2.88 -1.34 -4.75
CA GLU A 27 2.92 0.06 -5.19
C GLU A 27 2.88 1.02 -4.01
N LEU A 28 2.16 0.67 -2.94
CA LEU A 28 2.09 1.48 -1.73
C LEU A 28 3.41 1.45 -0.97
N ASP A 29 4.05 0.29 -0.87
CA ASP A 29 5.36 0.16 -0.22
C ASP A 29 6.40 1.02 -0.96
N ASP A 30 6.41 0.97 -2.28
CA ASP A 30 7.32 1.76 -3.11
C ASP A 30 7.05 3.26 -2.93
N ALA A 31 5.78 3.66 -2.88
CA ALA A 31 5.41 5.05 -2.69
C ALA A 31 5.90 5.59 -1.35
N HIS A 32 5.77 4.80 -0.28
CA HIS A 32 6.28 5.19 1.03
C HIS A 32 7.79 5.46 0.99
N VAL A 33 8.55 4.57 0.35
CA VAL A 33 10.00 4.72 0.24
C VAL A 33 10.36 6.02 -0.50
N LYS A 34 9.74 6.27 -1.63
CA LYS A 34 10.06 7.43 -2.47
C LYS A 34 9.64 8.75 -1.83
N VAL A 35 8.46 8.80 -1.23
CA VAL A 35 7.98 10.02 -0.57
C VAL A 35 8.83 10.32 0.66
N ASN A 36 9.19 9.29 1.43
CA ASN A 36 10.06 9.49 2.59
C ASN A 36 11.45 9.99 2.20
N ALA A 37 12.03 9.43 1.13
CA ALA A 37 13.33 9.88 0.64
C ALA A 37 13.29 11.35 0.22
N LEU A 38 12.23 11.75 -0.50
CA LEU A 38 12.07 13.14 -0.92
C LEU A 38 11.83 14.06 0.27
N SER A 39 11.06 13.61 1.27
CA SER A 39 10.78 14.39 2.47
C SER A 39 12.04 14.69 3.29
N ASN A 40 13.03 13.83 3.21
CA ASN A 40 14.29 13.97 3.94
C ASN A 40 15.35 14.76 3.16
N ASP A 41 15.05 15.17 1.94
CA ASP A 41 15.98 15.94 1.11
C ASP A 41 15.73 17.43 1.32
N PRO A 42 16.71 18.18 1.90
CA PRO A 42 16.53 19.62 2.15
C PRO A 42 16.31 20.44 0.87
N LEU A 43 16.89 20.04 -0.24
CA LEU A 43 16.70 20.72 -1.51
C LEU A 43 15.26 20.58 -2.01
N ALA A 44 14.68 19.39 -1.85
CA ALA A 44 13.31 19.13 -2.25
C ALA A 44 12.31 19.97 -1.45
N GLN A 45 12.58 20.18 -0.17
CA GLN A 45 11.72 20.99 0.68
C GLN A 45 11.68 22.44 0.22
N GLN A 46 12.78 22.95 -0.34
CA GLN A 46 12.84 24.32 -0.85
C GLN A 46 12.37 24.43 -2.29
N ALA A 47 12.81 23.51 -3.15
CA ALA A 47 12.61 23.63 -4.59
C ALA A 47 11.39 22.88 -5.11
N ALA A 48 10.91 21.88 -4.39
CA ALA A 48 9.83 21.00 -4.83
C ALA A 48 8.73 20.84 -3.79
N SER A 49 8.47 21.89 -3.02
CA SER A 49 7.49 21.84 -1.92
C SER A 49 6.09 21.48 -2.39
N ARG A 50 5.68 21.93 -3.58
CA ARG A 50 4.37 21.62 -4.14
C ARG A 50 4.24 20.13 -4.47
N GLU A 51 5.25 19.59 -5.14
CA GLU A 51 5.28 18.19 -5.53
C GLU A 51 5.35 17.29 -4.29
N LEU A 52 6.10 17.69 -3.29
CA LEU A 52 6.18 16.96 -2.03
C LEU A 52 4.84 16.96 -1.30
N ALA A 53 4.15 18.09 -1.24
CA ALA A 53 2.83 18.18 -0.62
C ALA A 53 1.81 17.29 -1.36
N ALA A 54 1.84 17.30 -2.70
CA ALA A 54 0.97 16.47 -3.51
C ALA A 54 1.28 14.97 -3.29
N ALA A 55 2.56 14.62 -3.23
CA ALA A 55 2.97 13.25 -2.98
C ALA A 55 2.48 12.75 -1.61
N ARG A 56 2.62 13.56 -0.58
CA ARG A 56 2.14 13.22 0.76
C ARG A 56 0.62 13.05 0.79
N SER A 57 -0.11 13.96 0.14
CA SER A 57 -1.56 13.87 0.08
C SER A 57 -2.04 12.59 -0.60
N ASN A 58 -1.45 12.24 -1.73
CA ASN A 58 -1.80 11.00 -2.44
C ASN A 58 -1.42 9.76 -1.62
N LEU A 59 -0.30 9.81 -0.90
CA LEU A 59 0.11 8.70 -0.04
C LEU A 59 -0.87 8.49 1.10
N GLU A 60 -1.34 9.57 1.73
CA GLU A 60 -2.35 9.50 2.78
C GLU A 60 -3.65 8.91 2.27
N GLN A 61 -4.06 9.27 1.05
CA GLN A 61 -5.25 8.71 0.43
C GLN A 61 -5.09 7.22 0.18
N ALA A 62 -3.91 6.78 -0.26
CA ALA A 62 -3.62 5.36 -0.46
C ALA A 62 -3.71 4.59 0.86
N ASP A 63 -3.10 5.12 1.91
CA ASP A 63 -3.14 4.49 3.24
C ASP A 63 -4.56 4.42 3.78
N ALA A 64 -5.35 5.48 3.61
CA ALA A 64 -6.73 5.52 4.05
C ALA A 64 -7.59 4.51 3.28
N ALA A 65 -7.39 4.40 1.97
CA ALA A 65 -8.10 3.43 1.14
C ALA A 65 -7.80 2.00 1.59
N LEU A 66 -6.55 1.71 1.89
CA LEU A 66 -6.15 0.39 2.38
C LEU A 66 -6.82 0.06 3.70
N LYS A 67 -6.85 1.01 4.64
CA LYS A 67 -7.49 0.82 5.95
C LYS A 67 -8.99 0.59 5.84
N LYS A 68 -9.63 1.24 4.88
CA LYS A 68 -11.08 1.09 4.67
C LYS A 68 -11.43 -0.20 3.93
N GLY A 69 -10.45 -0.94 3.46
CA GLY A 69 -10.67 -2.17 2.70
C GLY A 69 -11.14 -1.92 1.27
N GLU A 70 -10.80 -0.77 0.69
CA GLU A 70 -11.13 -0.47 -0.69
C GLU A 70 -10.35 -1.37 -1.65
N PRO A 71 -10.79 -1.52 -2.92
CA PRO A 71 -10.11 -2.39 -3.87
C PRO A 71 -8.64 -2.05 -4.04
N GLN A 72 -7.81 -3.07 -4.24
CA GLN A 72 -6.37 -2.88 -4.44
C GLN A 72 -6.05 -1.93 -5.59
N THR A 73 -6.89 -1.90 -6.62
CA THR A 73 -6.71 -1.00 -7.75
C THR A 73 -6.79 0.46 -7.34
N ASP A 74 -7.68 0.80 -6.40
CA ASP A 74 -7.79 2.18 -5.89
C ASP A 74 -6.59 2.55 -5.05
N VAL A 75 -6.15 1.66 -4.17
CA VAL A 75 -4.96 1.86 -3.35
C VAL A 75 -3.73 2.06 -4.24
N ALA A 76 -3.57 1.20 -5.23
CA ALA A 76 -2.45 1.27 -6.18
C ALA A 76 -2.49 2.56 -7.00
N HIS A 77 -3.67 3.05 -7.35
CA HIS A 77 -3.81 4.29 -8.10
C HIS A 77 -3.27 5.49 -7.32
N PHE A 78 -3.69 5.65 -6.06
CA PHE A 78 -3.20 6.75 -5.23
C PHE A 78 -1.70 6.59 -4.93
N ALA A 79 -1.24 5.36 -4.73
CA ALA A 79 0.19 5.09 -4.52
C ALA A 79 1.00 5.46 -5.76
N TYR A 80 0.50 5.14 -6.95
CA TYR A 80 1.12 5.52 -8.21
C TYR A 80 1.23 7.04 -8.34
N LEU A 81 0.16 7.76 -8.03
CA LEU A 81 0.18 9.23 -8.07
C LEU A 81 1.22 9.79 -7.10
N ALA A 82 1.30 9.24 -5.89
CA ALA A 82 2.29 9.68 -4.91
C ALA A 82 3.72 9.46 -5.43
N THR A 83 3.97 8.30 -6.03
CA THR A 83 5.27 7.98 -6.63
C THR A 83 5.62 8.95 -7.75
N ARG A 84 4.67 9.24 -8.64
CA ARG A 84 4.91 10.16 -9.75
C ARG A 84 5.18 11.58 -9.24
N ASN A 85 4.44 12.06 -8.24
CA ASN A 85 4.71 13.37 -7.64
C ASN A 85 6.11 13.42 -7.04
N ALA A 86 6.53 12.36 -6.35
CA ALA A 86 7.86 12.29 -5.76
C ALA A 86 8.94 12.30 -6.84
N GLU A 87 8.76 11.56 -7.93
CA GLU A 87 9.70 11.53 -9.04
C GLU A 87 9.83 12.90 -9.71
N ILE A 88 8.73 13.61 -9.87
CA ILE A 88 8.75 14.97 -10.41
C ILE A 88 9.54 15.89 -9.47
N GLY A 89 9.34 15.75 -8.17
CA GLY A 89 10.06 16.56 -7.18
C GLY A 89 11.56 16.30 -7.16
N GLU A 90 11.99 15.07 -7.51
CA GLU A 90 13.41 14.73 -7.59
C GLU A 90 14.08 15.37 -8.81
N ALA A 91 13.31 15.62 -9.85
CA ALA A 91 13.84 16.19 -11.09
C ALA A 91 14.11 17.68 -10.90
#